data_21b41ee2e6a746f21f11b8004167253e
#
_entry.id   21b41ee2e6a746f21f11b8004167253e
#
_cell.length_a   1.000
_cell.length_b   1.000
_cell.length_c   1.000
_cell.angle_alpha   90.00
_cell.angle_beta   90.00
_cell.angle_gamma   90.00
#
_symmetry.space_group_name_H-M   'P 1'
#
loop_
_entity.id
_entity.type
_entity.pdbx_description
1 polymer ?
#
loop_
_entity_poly.entity_id
_entity_poly.type
_entity_poly.pdbx_seq_one_letter_code
_entity_poly.pdbx_strand_id
1 'polypeptide(L)'
;MTTITLTDKEANFLEQYLDLAFWVADIEPQELDEDSHREATIDCLAFLSRIDWCLNDNNRKQAAHDFYLSRNNHGSGFFSWPKTYTIGWDADQLQEIAESFGPTDYYTIDGDLLA
;
A
#
# COMPACT_ATOMS: atom_id res chain seq x y z
N MET A 1 5.16 -0.30 -25.16
CA MET A 1 5.10 0.08 -23.74
C MET A 1 3.66 -0.05 -23.27
N THR A 2 3.43 -0.79 -22.20
CA THR A 2 2.09 -0.99 -21.66
C THR A 2 1.78 0.12 -20.67
N THR A 3 0.71 0.89 -20.94
CA THR A 3 0.23 1.90 -20.00
C THR A 3 -0.82 1.25 -19.11
N ILE A 4 -0.64 1.33 -17.79
CA ILE A 4 -1.62 0.84 -16.83
C ILE A 4 -2.64 1.96 -16.61
N THR A 5 -3.90 1.67 -16.93
CA THR A 5 -5.00 2.60 -16.66
C THR A 5 -5.64 2.23 -15.33
N LEU A 6 -5.67 3.18 -14.40
CA LEU A 6 -6.24 2.98 -13.07
C LEU A 6 -7.64 3.59 -12.99
N THR A 7 -8.53 2.92 -12.25
CA THR A 7 -9.79 3.53 -11.82
C THR A 7 -9.48 4.60 -10.76
N ASP A 8 -10.43 5.49 -10.49
CA ASP A 8 -10.27 6.51 -9.45
C ASP A 8 -9.98 5.87 -8.09
N LYS A 9 -10.64 4.76 -7.78
CA LYS A 9 -10.42 4.01 -6.54
C LYS A 9 -8.98 3.47 -6.47
N GLU A 10 -8.50 2.89 -7.55
CA GLU A 10 -7.15 2.33 -7.62
C GLU A 10 -6.10 3.43 -7.54
N ALA A 11 -6.29 4.52 -8.27
CA ALA A 11 -5.38 5.66 -8.23
C ALA A 11 -5.29 6.27 -6.84
N ASN A 12 -6.44 6.41 -6.16
CA ASN A 12 -6.49 6.93 -4.81
C ASN A 12 -5.78 6.00 -3.81
N PHE A 13 -5.99 4.69 -3.94
CA PHE A 13 -5.33 3.71 -3.08
C PHE A 13 -3.81 3.81 -3.22
N LEU A 14 -3.32 3.86 -4.46
CA LEU A 14 -1.89 4.00 -4.74
C LEU A 14 -1.34 5.31 -4.15
N GLU A 15 -2.06 6.41 -4.34
CA GLU A 15 -1.65 7.71 -3.80
C GLU A 15 -1.50 7.68 -2.28
N GLN A 16 -2.49 7.13 -1.57
CA GLN A 16 -2.44 7.02 -0.11
C GLN A 16 -1.33 6.11 0.36
N TYR A 17 -1.09 5.03 -0.36
CA TYR A 17 -0.01 4.09 -0.08
C TYR A 17 1.36 4.77 -0.21
N LEU A 18 1.58 5.50 -1.29
CA LEU A 18 2.85 6.19 -1.52
C LEU A 18 3.05 7.38 -0.58
N ASP A 19 1.99 8.11 -0.26
CA ASP A 19 2.06 9.22 0.70
C ASP A 19 2.57 8.72 2.05
N LEU A 20 2.08 7.57 2.49
CA LEU A 20 2.58 6.98 3.74
C LEU A 20 4.03 6.54 3.61
N ALA A 21 4.42 5.98 2.46
CA ALA A 21 5.80 5.57 2.23
C ALA A 21 6.78 6.74 2.41
N PHE A 22 6.44 7.90 1.85
CA PHE A 22 7.26 9.11 2.02
C PHE A 22 7.26 9.58 3.48
N TRP A 23 6.11 9.52 4.14
CA TRP A 23 5.98 9.92 5.54
C TRP A 23 6.86 9.05 6.45
N VAL A 24 6.85 7.73 6.25
CA VAL A 24 7.67 6.79 7.02
C VAL A 24 9.16 7.03 6.77
N ALA A 25 9.54 7.33 5.53
CA ALA A 25 10.92 7.59 5.17
C ALA A 25 11.39 8.98 5.61
N ASP A 26 10.49 9.84 6.06
CA ASP A 26 10.77 11.24 6.42
C ASP A 26 11.36 12.02 5.25
N ILE A 27 10.81 11.79 4.08
CA ILE A 27 11.21 12.45 2.83
C ILE A 27 9.99 13.16 2.25
N GLU A 28 10.16 14.35 1.73
CA GLU A 28 9.08 15.06 1.05
C GLU A 28 8.56 14.28 -0.15
N PRO A 29 7.23 14.24 -0.38
CA PRO A 29 6.67 13.56 -1.55
C PRO A 29 7.30 14.05 -2.85
N GLN A 30 7.72 13.09 -3.67
CA GLN A 30 8.33 13.37 -4.97
C GLN A 30 8.11 12.17 -5.88
N GLU A 31 8.56 12.25 -7.12
CA GLU A 31 8.40 11.14 -8.05
C GLU A 31 9.33 9.97 -7.70
N LEU A 32 8.81 8.76 -7.82
CA LEU A 32 9.60 7.54 -7.76
C LEU A 32 10.24 7.31 -9.14
N ASP A 33 11.33 6.55 -9.17
CA ASP A 33 11.84 6.10 -10.45
C ASP A 33 10.81 5.18 -11.14
N GLU A 34 10.97 4.97 -12.44
CA GLU A 34 9.99 4.27 -13.25
C GLU A 34 9.73 2.85 -12.75
N ASP A 35 10.79 2.12 -12.39
CA ASP A 35 10.67 0.74 -11.93
C ASP A 35 9.98 0.66 -10.57
N SER A 36 10.33 1.54 -9.64
CA SER A 36 9.70 1.60 -8.32
C SER A 36 8.23 1.96 -8.40
N HIS A 37 7.89 2.93 -9.25
CA HIS A 37 6.49 3.32 -9.45
C HIS A 37 5.68 2.18 -10.05
N ARG A 38 6.22 1.48 -11.02
CA ARG A 38 5.57 0.32 -11.64
C ARG A 38 5.34 -0.78 -10.62
N GLU A 39 6.34 -1.09 -9.82
CA GLU A 39 6.26 -2.13 -8.79
C GLU A 39 5.20 -1.78 -7.74
N ALA A 40 5.20 -0.54 -7.25
CA ALA A 40 4.20 -0.07 -6.31
C ALA A 40 2.79 -0.17 -6.90
N THR A 41 2.62 0.20 -8.16
CA THR A 41 1.34 0.14 -8.86
C THR A 41 0.85 -1.30 -8.96
N ILE A 42 1.70 -2.21 -9.40
CA ILE A 42 1.35 -3.63 -9.56
C ILE A 42 0.94 -4.22 -8.21
N ASP A 43 1.72 -3.96 -7.17
CA ASP A 43 1.45 -4.51 -5.84
C ASP A 43 0.16 -3.97 -5.24
N CYS A 44 -0.08 -2.67 -5.38
CA CYS A 44 -1.33 -2.06 -4.89
C CYS A 44 -2.55 -2.62 -5.61
N LEU A 45 -2.48 -2.79 -6.93
CA LEU A 45 -3.58 -3.38 -7.70
C LEU A 45 -3.83 -4.83 -7.29
N ALA A 46 -2.77 -5.62 -7.14
CA ALA A 46 -2.88 -7.02 -6.74
C ALA A 46 -3.50 -7.15 -5.34
N PHE A 47 -3.03 -6.34 -4.39
CA PHE A 47 -3.56 -6.36 -3.02
C PHE A 47 -5.01 -5.91 -2.99
N LEU A 48 -5.33 -4.77 -3.60
CA LEU A 48 -6.68 -4.23 -3.62
C LEU A 48 -7.66 -5.20 -4.28
N SER A 49 -7.27 -5.87 -5.36
CA SER A 49 -8.13 -6.84 -6.04
C SER A 49 -8.52 -8.01 -5.14
N ARG A 50 -7.68 -8.36 -4.17
CA ARG A 50 -7.97 -9.45 -3.23
C ARG A 50 -8.89 -9.03 -2.10
N ILE A 51 -8.83 -7.78 -1.65
CA ILE A 51 -9.48 -7.34 -0.42
C ILE A 51 -10.57 -6.29 -0.62
N ASP A 52 -10.74 -5.75 -1.83
CA ASP A 52 -11.68 -4.64 -2.06
C ASP A 52 -13.12 -4.98 -1.65
N TRP A 53 -13.51 -6.24 -1.78
CA TRP A 53 -14.86 -6.69 -1.43
C TRP A 53 -15.18 -6.50 0.06
N CYS A 54 -14.17 -6.41 0.93
CA CYS A 54 -14.36 -6.19 2.37
C CYS A 54 -14.09 -4.75 2.79
N LEU A 55 -13.76 -3.87 1.83
CA LEU A 55 -13.47 -2.46 2.09
C LEU A 55 -14.66 -1.58 1.69
N ASN A 56 -14.70 -0.40 2.31
CA ASN A 56 -15.60 0.67 1.93
C ASN A 56 -14.82 1.98 1.84
N ASP A 57 -15.50 3.07 1.47
CA ASP A 57 -14.83 4.36 1.30
C ASP A 57 -14.22 4.89 2.61
N ASN A 58 -14.74 4.45 3.76
CA ASN A 58 -14.27 4.92 5.06
C ASN A 58 -12.96 4.26 5.49
N ASN A 59 -12.72 3.00 5.09
CA ASN A 59 -11.53 2.26 5.54
C ASN A 59 -10.49 2.00 4.45
N ARG A 60 -10.76 2.36 3.19
CA ARG A 60 -9.84 2.10 2.08
C ARG A 60 -8.51 2.82 2.24
N LYS A 61 -8.54 4.08 2.69
CA LYS A 61 -7.33 4.84 2.97
C LYS A 61 -6.49 4.18 4.05
N GLN A 62 -7.14 3.76 5.14
CA GLN A 62 -6.45 3.05 6.23
C GLN A 62 -5.85 1.75 5.72
N ALA A 63 -6.54 1.04 4.84
CA ALA A 63 -6.03 -0.20 4.25
C ALA A 63 -4.77 0.04 3.42
N ALA A 64 -4.70 1.15 2.69
CA ALA A 64 -3.49 1.50 1.94
C ALA A 64 -2.29 1.74 2.86
N HIS A 65 -2.52 2.44 3.97
CA HIS A 65 -1.49 2.69 4.97
C HIS A 65 -1.06 1.38 5.63
N ASP A 66 -2.03 0.56 6.06
CA ASP A 66 -1.74 -0.69 6.75
C ASP A 66 -1.04 -1.69 5.85
N PHE A 67 -1.34 -1.69 4.55
CA PHE A 67 -0.64 -2.53 3.59
C PHE A 67 0.86 -2.21 3.57
N TYR A 68 1.21 -0.94 3.48
CA TYR A 68 2.61 -0.53 3.47
C TYR A 68 3.30 -0.90 4.79
N LEU A 69 2.67 -0.56 5.92
CA LEU A 69 3.24 -0.82 7.24
C LEU A 69 3.41 -2.32 7.49
N SER A 70 2.41 -3.13 7.13
CA SER A 70 2.43 -4.56 7.38
C SER A 70 3.48 -5.28 6.55
N ARG A 71 3.59 -4.96 5.26
CA ARG A 71 4.55 -5.64 4.38
C ARG A 71 6.00 -5.28 4.72
N ASN A 72 6.22 -4.13 5.35
CA ASN A 72 7.56 -3.68 5.73
C ASN A 72 7.90 -3.92 7.19
N ASN A 73 6.99 -4.53 7.93
CA ASN A 73 7.18 -4.90 9.32
C ASN A 73 7.58 -3.70 10.22
N HIS A 74 6.82 -2.61 10.11
CA HIS A 74 7.08 -1.38 10.86
C HIS A 74 6.49 -1.34 12.27
N GLY A 75 6.05 -2.48 12.80
CA GLY A 75 5.48 -2.56 14.16
C GLY A 75 4.04 -2.07 14.25
N SER A 76 3.45 -1.66 13.14
CA SER A 76 2.06 -1.24 13.02
C SER A 76 1.51 -1.82 11.73
N GLY A 77 0.20 -1.85 11.56
CA GLY A 77 -0.42 -2.40 10.37
C GLY A 77 -1.84 -2.85 10.67
N PHE A 78 -2.33 -3.85 9.92
CA PHE A 78 -3.71 -4.33 10.07
C PHE A 78 -4.04 -4.80 11.48
N PHE A 79 -3.09 -5.43 12.15
CA PHE A 79 -3.29 -5.90 13.52
C PHE A 79 -3.50 -4.77 14.53
N SER A 80 -3.12 -3.54 14.20
CA SER A 80 -3.28 -2.38 15.07
C SER A 80 -4.73 -1.89 15.15
N TRP A 81 -5.57 -2.25 14.16
CA TRP A 81 -6.92 -1.73 14.02
C TRP A 81 -7.94 -2.84 13.74
N PRO A 82 -8.06 -3.83 14.65
CA PRO A 82 -8.85 -5.03 14.35
C PRO A 82 -10.33 -4.77 14.12
N LYS A 83 -10.87 -3.61 14.56
CA LYS A 83 -12.29 -3.27 14.39
C LYS A 83 -12.56 -2.48 13.12
N THR A 84 -11.55 -2.05 12.39
CA THR A 84 -11.70 -1.28 11.15
C THR A 84 -12.22 -2.15 10.01
N TYR A 85 -11.84 -3.43 10.01
CA TYR A 85 -12.15 -4.39 8.96
C TYR A 85 -13.10 -5.44 9.52
N THR A 86 -14.36 -5.41 9.08
CA THR A 86 -15.40 -6.20 9.75
C THR A 86 -16.05 -7.28 8.90
N ILE A 87 -15.75 -7.34 7.61
CA ILE A 87 -16.45 -8.23 6.70
C ILE A 87 -15.49 -9.19 6.04
N GLY A 88 -15.60 -10.48 6.39
CA GLY A 88 -14.94 -11.58 5.68
C GLY A 88 -13.48 -11.82 6.02
N TRP A 89 -12.68 -10.76 6.20
CA TRP A 89 -11.29 -10.87 6.60
C TRP A 89 -11.11 -10.26 7.98
N ASP A 90 -10.42 -10.95 8.87
CA ASP A 90 -9.97 -10.35 10.12
C ASP A 90 -8.60 -9.68 9.90
N ALA A 91 -8.16 -8.93 10.93
CA ALA A 91 -6.90 -8.20 10.86
C ALA A 91 -5.70 -9.14 10.64
N ASP A 92 -5.71 -10.32 11.24
CA ASP A 92 -4.61 -11.28 11.10
C ASP A 92 -4.51 -11.82 9.68
N GLN A 93 -5.65 -12.09 9.04
CA GLN A 93 -5.68 -12.54 7.64
C GLN A 93 -5.17 -11.47 6.69
N LEU A 94 -5.58 -10.22 6.89
CA LEU A 94 -5.11 -9.09 6.10
C LEU A 94 -3.60 -8.87 6.30
N GLN A 95 -3.13 -9.04 7.53
CA GLN A 95 -1.72 -8.96 7.85
C GLN A 95 -0.91 -10.00 7.08
N GLU A 96 -1.37 -11.25 7.06
CA GLU A 96 -0.70 -12.34 6.33
C GLU A 96 -0.66 -12.07 4.83
N ILE A 97 -1.76 -11.58 4.26
CA ILE A 97 -1.82 -11.24 2.85
C ILE A 97 -0.80 -10.15 2.53
N ALA A 98 -0.74 -9.09 3.34
CA ALA A 98 0.21 -8.00 3.15
C ALA A 98 1.66 -8.48 3.26
N GLU A 99 1.96 -9.29 4.27
CA GLU A 99 3.30 -9.82 4.48
C GLU A 99 3.77 -10.72 3.33
N SER A 100 2.83 -11.37 2.64
CA SER A 100 3.18 -12.24 1.50
C SER A 100 3.79 -11.47 0.33
N PHE A 101 3.59 -10.15 0.26
CA PHE A 101 4.21 -9.31 -0.76
C PHE A 101 5.70 -9.04 -0.48
N GLY A 102 6.13 -9.20 0.76
CA GLY A 102 7.49 -8.92 1.16
C GLY A 102 7.77 -7.42 1.31
N PRO A 103 8.97 -7.05 1.78
CA PRO A 103 9.32 -5.65 1.99
C PRO A 103 9.47 -4.89 0.67
N THR A 104 9.32 -3.57 0.74
CA THR A 104 9.45 -2.69 -0.41
C THR A 104 10.90 -2.23 -0.60
N ASP A 105 11.20 -1.83 -1.83
CA ASP A 105 12.52 -1.37 -2.24
C ASP A 105 12.34 -0.26 -3.29
N TYR A 106 11.69 0.83 -2.87
CA TYR A 106 11.33 1.92 -3.77
C TYR A 106 12.39 3.02 -3.72
N TYR A 107 12.74 3.52 -4.90
CA TYR A 107 13.71 4.61 -5.04
C TYR A 107 13.02 5.82 -5.65
N THR A 108 13.39 7.01 -5.19
CA THR A 108 12.97 8.25 -5.83
C THR A 108 13.72 8.42 -7.15
N ILE A 109 13.27 9.35 -7.98
CA ILE A 109 13.94 9.67 -9.24
C ILE A 109 15.38 10.16 -9.00
N ASP A 110 15.65 10.74 -7.84
CA ASP A 110 16.99 11.19 -7.45
C ASP A 110 17.84 10.08 -6.81
N GLY A 111 17.29 8.88 -6.65
CA GLY A 111 18.00 7.72 -6.14
C GLY A 111 17.91 7.48 -4.64
N ASP A 112 17.05 8.22 -3.92
CA ASP A 112 16.86 8.03 -2.49
C ASP A 112 15.96 6.82 -2.22
N LEU A 113 16.40 5.95 -1.33
CA LEU A 113 15.62 4.77 -0.92
C LEU A 113 14.57 5.16 0.10
N LEU A 114 13.33 4.72 -0.12
CA LEU A 114 12.26 4.83 0.86
C LEU A 114 12.35 3.63 1.81
N ALA A 115 12.85 3.88 2.99
CA ALA A 115 13.09 2.84 3.98
C ALA A 115 12.17 2.97 5.20
#